data_87f92e9b38df317ff8c7655ad4ac612d
#
_entry.id   87f92e9b38df317ff8c7655ad4ac612d
#
_cell.length_a   1.000
_cell.length_b   1.000
_cell.length_c   1.000
_cell.angle_alpha   90.00
_cell.angle_beta   90.00
_cell.angle_gamma   90.00
#
_symmetry.space_group_name_H-M   'P 1'
#
loop_
_entity.id
_entity.type
_entity.pdbx_description
1 polymer ?
#
loop_
_entity_poly.entity_id
_entity_poly.type
_entity_poly.pdbx_seq_one_letter_code
_entity_poly.pdbx_strand_id
1 'polypeptide(L)'
;VRRIDEHTIDIVLDKPMPLLPRVLTDARIMNRRWARTHRAEAVLASKPGGSGYATRNANGTGPYRVAEGWAPGLPLQLERNPDWWNTGGFPGNADPVIYQAIASDDDRLRALEQGEVDLVTDLPGQRIPALKRLPGLQVHTDVSQRTLLIGMDQFSDSLRYGHTGVANPFRDQR
;
A
#
# COMPACT_ATOMS: atom_id res chain seq x y z
N VAL A 1 -4.25 3.96 24.53
CA VAL A 1 -4.60 5.32 24.11
C VAL A 1 -5.57 5.91 25.10
N ARG A 2 -5.32 7.11 25.60
CA ARG A 2 -6.17 7.83 26.54
C ARG A 2 -6.56 9.18 25.95
N ARG A 3 -7.86 9.50 25.93
CA ARG A 3 -8.34 10.80 25.54
C ARG A 3 -8.14 11.78 26.72
N ILE A 4 -7.51 12.92 26.47
CA ILE A 4 -7.31 13.99 27.44
C ILE A 4 -8.42 15.04 27.28
N ASP A 5 -8.62 15.54 26.05
CA ASP A 5 -9.65 16.52 25.73
C ASP A 5 -10.24 16.27 24.33
N GLU A 6 -10.87 17.27 23.73
CA GLU A 6 -11.48 17.18 22.40
C GLU A 6 -10.46 17.00 21.27
N HIS A 7 -9.26 17.54 21.43
CA HIS A 7 -8.21 17.59 20.39
C HIS A 7 -6.94 16.85 20.78
N THR A 8 -6.86 16.30 22.01
CA THR A 8 -5.65 15.70 22.57
C THR A 8 -5.85 14.25 22.98
N ILE A 9 -4.96 13.41 22.56
CA ILE A 9 -4.86 12.02 23.00
C ILE A 9 -3.44 11.71 23.48
N ASP A 10 -3.33 10.89 24.51
CA ASP A 10 -2.08 10.29 24.96
C ASP A 10 -1.95 8.86 24.44
N ILE A 11 -0.78 8.53 23.93
CA ILE A 11 -0.39 7.16 23.62
C ILE A 11 0.63 6.73 24.66
N VAL A 12 0.17 5.95 25.63
CA VAL A 12 1.01 5.44 26.72
C VAL A 12 1.61 4.11 26.30
N LEU A 13 2.91 3.96 26.49
CA LEU A 13 3.67 2.76 26.16
C LEU A 13 4.31 2.22 27.43
N ASP A 14 4.40 0.91 27.55
CA ASP A 14 5.07 0.23 28.68
C ASP A 14 6.59 0.38 28.63
N LYS A 15 7.15 0.59 27.43
CA LYS A 15 8.58 0.79 27.18
C LYS A 15 8.79 1.88 26.14
N PRO A 16 9.92 2.62 26.19
CA PRO A 16 10.27 3.59 25.15
C PRO A 16 10.30 2.93 23.77
N MET A 17 9.61 3.55 22.80
CA MET A 17 9.55 3.09 21.41
C MET A 17 9.87 4.25 20.45
N PRO A 18 11.15 4.50 20.13
CA PRO A 18 11.55 5.60 19.25
C PRO A 18 10.91 5.54 17.85
N LEU A 19 10.52 4.34 17.41
CA LEU A 19 9.87 4.10 16.11
C LEU A 19 8.36 4.38 16.11
N LEU A 20 7.76 4.76 17.25
CA LEU A 20 6.31 4.98 17.36
C LEU A 20 5.77 5.95 16.29
N PRO A 21 6.38 7.12 16.03
CA PRO A 21 5.87 8.02 15.00
C PRO A 21 5.79 7.36 13.62
N ARG A 22 6.75 6.49 13.30
CA ARG A 22 6.79 5.77 12.03
C ARG A 22 5.72 4.68 11.96
N VAL A 23 5.50 3.95 13.05
CA VAL A 23 4.41 2.95 13.12
C VAL A 23 3.04 3.61 12.98
N LEU A 24 2.88 4.82 13.54
CA LEU A 24 1.63 5.57 13.45
C LEU A 24 1.31 6.08 12.02
N THR A 25 2.25 6.09 11.10
CA THR A 25 1.96 6.47 9.70
C THR A 25 1.00 5.49 9.02
N ASP A 26 0.92 4.24 9.50
CA ASP A 26 -0.01 3.23 9.00
C ASP A 26 -1.38 3.27 9.70
N ALA A 27 -1.49 4.03 10.80
CA ALA A 27 -2.74 4.18 11.53
C ALA A 27 -3.68 5.16 10.82
N ARG A 28 -4.69 4.65 10.13
CA ARG A 28 -5.69 5.47 9.43
C ARG A 28 -6.74 5.97 10.43
N ILE A 29 -6.90 7.28 10.51
CA ILE A 29 -7.91 7.91 11.38
C ILE A 29 -9.24 7.91 10.66
N MET A 30 -10.24 7.26 11.26
CA MET A 30 -11.58 7.14 10.70
C MET A 30 -12.52 8.16 11.33
N ASN A 31 -13.44 8.70 10.55
CA ASN A 31 -14.52 9.53 11.07
C ASN A 31 -15.46 8.69 11.94
N ARG A 32 -15.56 9.03 13.24
CA ARG A 32 -16.34 8.26 14.22
C ARG A 32 -17.83 8.16 13.86
N ARG A 33 -18.43 9.26 13.41
CA ARG A 33 -19.84 9.29 13.04
C ARG A 33 -20.12 8.38 11.86
N TRP A 34 -19.31 8.49 10.82
CA TRP A 34 -19.39 7.63 9.65
C TRP A 34 -19.21 6.15 10.01
N ALA A 35 -18.18 5.82 10.80
CA ALA A 35 -17.91 4.45 11.22
C ALA A 35 -19.10 3.85 11.99
N ARG A 36 -19.73 4.60 12.89
CA ARG A 36 -20.93 4.16 13.62
C ARG A 36 -22.14 3.98 12.74
N THR A 37 -22.42 4.95 11.88
CA THR A 37 -23.55 4.88 10.95
C THR A 37 -23.49 3.62 10.08
N HIS A 38 -22.29 3.23 9.67
CA HIS A 38 -22.08 2.10 8.76
C HIS A 38 -21.60 0.82 9.47
N ARG A 39 -21.61 0.78 10.81
CA ARG A 39 -21.15 -0.36 11.61
C ARG A 39 -19.73 -0.82 11.23
N ALA A 40 -18.86 0.15 10.97
CA ALA A 40 -17.48 -0.03 10.53
C ALA A 40 -16.44 0.25 11.65
N GLU A 41 -16.86 0.20 12.92
CA GLU A 41 -15.99 0.49 14.08
C GLU A 41 -15.02 -0.65 14.40
N ALA A 42 -15.38 -1.89 14.05
CA ALA A 42 -14.54 -3.05 14.32
C ALA A 42 -13.70 -3.41 13.10
N VAL A 43 -12.42 -3.71 13.33
CA VAL A 43 -11.58 -4.36 12.33
C VAL A 43 -12.11 -5.78 12.14
N LEU A 44 -12.69 -6.04 11.00
CA LEU A 44 -13.08 -7.40 10.65
C LEU A 44 -11.83 -8.18 10.33
N ALA A 45 -11.60 -9.28 11.08
CA ALA A 45 -10.55 -10.22 10.73
C ALA A 45 -10.72 -10.65 9.26
N SER A 46 -9.61 -10.72 8.54
CA SER A 46 -9.55 -11.12 7.13
C SER A 46 -10.01 -12.58 6.97
N LYS A 47 -11.30 -12.83 7.09
CA LYS A 47 -11.88 -14.10 6.67
C LYS A 47 -12.14 -14.05 5.17
N PRO A 48 -11.84 -15.11 4.41
CA PRO A 48 -12.25 -15.19 3.02
C PRO A 48 -13.75 -14.91 2.91
N GLY A 49 -14.15 -13.87 2.17
CA GLY A 49 -15.53 -13.43 2.01
C GLY A 49 -16.06 -12.43 3.04
N GLY A 50 -15.30 -12.10 4.10
CA GLY A 50 -15.67 -11.09 5.10
C GLY A 50 -15.29 -9.68 4.65
N SER A 51 -16.13 -8.99 3.91
CA SER A 51 -15.94 -7.59 3.57
C SER A 51 -16.85 -6.70 4.39
N GLY A 52 -16.29 -5.89 5.28
CA GLY A 52 -17.06 -4.84 5.96
C GLY A 52 -17.39 -3.67 5.03
N TYR A 53 -18.29 -2.81 5.45
CA TYR A 53 -18.66 -1.61 4.69
C TYR A 53 -17.42 -0.77 4.33
N ALA A 54 -16.48 -0.58 5.26
CA ALA A 54 -15.27 0.22 5.06
C ALA A 54 -14.30 -0.35 4.02
N THR A 55 -14.38 -1.64 3.67
CA THR A 55 -13.51 -2.23 2.64
C THR A 55 -13.89 -1.84 1.22
N ARG A 56 -15.12 -1.36 1.03
CA ARG A 56 -15.66 -0.96 -0.28
C ARG A 56 -16.04 0.52 -0.34
N ASN A 57 -16.01 1.20 0.80
CA ASN A 57 -16.43 2.59 0.90
C ASN A 57 -15.35 3.37 1.64
N ALA A 58 -14.71 4.26 0.93
CA ALA A 58 -13.71 5.15 1.50
C ALA A 58 -14.37 6.40 2.09
N ASN A 59 -13.84 6.91 3.20
CA ASN A 59 -14.25 8.17 3.80
C ASN A 59 -13.01 8.92 4.33
N GLY A 60 -12.12 9.29 3.42
CA GLY A 60 -10.92 10.05 3.71
C GLY A 60 -11.13 11.54 3.60
N THR A 61 -10.21 12.32 4.19
CA THR A 61 -10.17 13.79 4.12
C THR A 61 -9.04 14.29 3.18
N GLY A 62 -8.56 13.43 2.31
CA GLY A 62 -7.48 13.71 1.37
C GLY A 62 -7.94 14.49 0.14
N PRO A 63 -6.98 14.80 -0.79
CA PRO A 63 -7.26 15.56 -2.00
C PRO A 63 -8.15 14.84 -3.01
N TYR A 64 -8.32 13.53 -2.86
CA TYR A 64 -9.13 12.70 -3.74
C TYR A 64 -10.15 11.89 -2.96
N ARG A 65 -11.26 11.57 -3.61
CA ARG A 65 -12.27 10.63 -3.16
C ARG A 65 -12.48 9.55 -4.21
N VAL A 66 -12.89 8.37 -3.79
CA VAL A 66 -13.22 7.27 -4.70
C VAL A 66 -14.51 7.63 -5.44
N ALA A 67 -14.51 7.48 -6.76
CA ALA A 67 -15.69 7.67 -7.57
C ALA A 67 -16.82 6.70 -7.19
N GLU A 68 -18.05 7.13 -7.35
CA GLU A 68 -19.22 6.29 -7.08
C GLU A 68 -19.23 5.04 -7.98
N GLY A 69 -19.72 3.94 -7.42
CA GLY A 69 -19.88 2.68 -8.17
C GLY A 69 -18.62 1.83 -8.28
N TRP A 70 -17.50 2.22 -7.65
CA TRP A 70 -16.33 1.37 -7.64
C TRP A 70 -16.57 0.03 -6.93
N ALA A 71 -16.06 -1.05 -7.51
CA ALA A 71 -16.07 -2.39 -6.91
C ALA A 71 -14.70 -3.08 -7.07
N PRO A 72 -14.34 -4.03 -6.18
CA PRO A 72 -13.13 -4.82 -6.31
C PRO A 72 -13.03 -5.51 -7.67
N GLY A 73 -11.85 -5.42 -8.30
CA GLY A 73 -11.61 -5.96 -9.64
C GLY A 73 -11.81 -4.96 -10.79
N LEU A 74 -12.42 -3.81 -10.53
CA LEU A 74 -12.49 -2.70 -11.49
C LEU A 74 -11.31 -1.73 -11.29
N PRO A 75 -10.91 -0.98 -12.33
CA PRO A 75 -9.99 0.15 -12.15
C PRO A 75 -10.51 1.09 -11.07
N LEU A 76 -9.62 1.54 -10.18
CA LEU A 76 -9.98 2.48 -9.13
C LEU A 76 -9.93 3.90 -9.69
N GLN A 77 -11.08 4.51 -9.85
CA GLN A 77 -11.19 5.91 -10.25
C GLN A 77 -11.27 6.81 -9.03
N LEU A 78 -10.42 7.82 -9.01
CA LEU A 78 -10.37 8.86 -8.00
C LEU A 78 -10.74 10.19 -8.64
N GLU A 79 -11.64 10.90 -7.97
CA GLU A 79 -12.07 12.25 -8.34
C GLU A 79 -11.52 13.26 -7.33
N ARG A 80 -11.30 14.48 -7.76
CA ARG A 80 -10.86 15.56 -6.89
C ARG A 80 -11.89 15.77 -5.78
N ASN A 81 -11.40 15.88 -4.53
CA ASN A 81 -12.24 16.21 -3.38
C ASN A 81 -12.37 17.74 -3.26
N PRO A 82 -13.55 18.33 -3.55
CA PRO A 82 -13.73 19.78 -3.49
C PRO A 82 -13.65 20.32 -2.06
N ASP A 83 -13.93 19.47 -1.07
CA ASP A 83 -13.90 19.84 0.36
C ASP A 83 -12.53 19.61 1.00
N TRP A 84 -11.50 19.33 0.20
CA TRP A 84 -10.16 19.15 0.74
C TRP A 84 -9.62 20.48 1.29
N TRP A 85 -9.14 20.47 2.53
CA TRP A 85 -8.69 21.64 3.27
C TRP A 85 -7.52 22.41 2.63
N ASN A 86 -6.73 21.77 1.76
CA ASN A 86 -5.55 22.38 1.12
C ASN A 86 -5.67 22.48 -0.41
N THR A 87 -6.85 22.76 -0.91
CA THR A 87 -7.09 22.91 -2.37
C THR A 87 -6.23 23.99 -3.01
N GLY A 88 -5.94 25.09 -2.29
CA GLY A 88 -5.10 26.19 -2.78
C GLY A 88 -3.61 25.85 -2.87
N GLY A 89 -3.13 24.86 -2.10
CA GLY A 89 -1.74 24.43 -2.09
C GLY A 89 -1.32 23.59 -3.31
N PHE A 90 -2.30 22.94 -3.98
CA PHE A 90 -2.06 22.03 -5.10
C PHE A 90 -3.07 22.21 -6.23
N PRO A 91 -3.09 23.36 -6.89
CA PRO A 91 -4.09 23.69 -7.90
C PRO A 91 -3.98 22.83 -9.17
N GLY A 92 -2.80 22.24 -9.43
CA GLY A 92 -2.51 21.45 -10.63
C GLY A 92 -2.69 19.95 -10.50
N ASN A 93 -3.34 19.45 -9.43
CA ASN A 93 -3.60 18.01 -9.27
C ASN A 93 -4.44 17.46 -10.44
N ALA A 94 -4.08 16.28 -10.91
CA ALA A 94 -4.81 15.57 -11.97
C ALA A 94 -6.26 15.27 -11.54
N ASP A 95 -7.17 15.24 -12.53
CA ASP A 95 -8.59 14.92 -12.33
C ASP A 95 -9.19 14.40 -13.65
N PRO A 96 -9.64 13.15 -13.70
CA PRO A 96 -9.54 12.11 -12.66
C PRO A 96 -8.17 11.43 -12.59
N VAL A 97 -7.94 10.65 -11.52
CA VAL A 97 -6.84 9.68 -11.44
C VAL A 97 -7.40 8.27 -11.52
N ILE A 98 -6.88 7.47 -12.44
CA ILE A 98 -7.33 6.09 -12.64
C ILE A 98 -6.21 5.14 -12.29
N TYR A 99 -6.41 4.28 -11.28
CA TYR A 99 -5.51 3.19 -10.96
C TYR A 99 -5.95 1.92 -11.67
N GLN A 100 -5.11 1.44 -12.57
CA GLN A 100 -5.31 0.19 -13.30
C GLN A 100 -4.28 -0.85 -12.87
N ALA A 101 -4.73 -2.02 -12.43
CA ALA A 101 -3.84 -3.13 -12.12
C ALA A 101 -3.44 -3.86 -13.39
N ILE A 102 -2.14 -3.82 -13.72
CA ILE A 102 -1.53 -4.57 -14.84
C ILE A 102 -0.49 -5.49 -14.24
N ALA A 103 -0.74 -6.80 -14.23
CA ALA A 103 0.05 -7.77 -13.51
C ALA A 103 1.45 -7.99 -14.11
N SER A 104 1.57 -7.96 -15.43
CA SER A 104 2.82 -8.19 -16.15
C SER A 104 3.66 -6.91 -16.22
N ASP A 105 4.95 -7.01 -15.88
CA ASP A 105 5.89 -5.90 -15.99
C ASP A 105 6.06 -5.44 -17.43
N ASP A 106 6.13 -6.37 -18.38
CA ASP A 106 6.28 -6.05 -19.79
C ASP A 106 5.02 -5.36 -20.35
N ASP A 107 3.83 -5.75 -19.91
CA ASP A 107 2.59 -5.11 -20.32
C ASP A 107 2.47 -3.70 -19.72
N ARG A 108 2.89 -3.49 -18.45
CA ARG A 108 2.93 -2.15 -17.84
C ARG A 108 3.85 -1.22 -18.58
N LEU A 109 5.04 -1.70 -18.97
CA LEU A 109 6.00 -0.89 -19.72
C LEU A 109 5.48 -0.56 -21.13
N ARG A 110 4.85 -1.54 -21.80
CA ARG A 110 4.24 -1.33 -23.11
C ARG A 110 3.12 -0.29 -23.03
N ALA A 111 2.25 -0.38 -22.04
CA ALA A 111 1.19 0.60 -21.82
C ALA A 111 1.75 2.02 -21.60
N LEU A 112 2.86 2.16 -20.87
CA LEU A 112 3.54 3.45 -20.71
C LEU A 112 4.16 3.96 -22.01
N GLU A 113 4.83 3.10 -22.77
CA GLU A 113 5.44 3.46 -24.07
C GLU A 113 4.40 3.83 -25.12
N GLN A 114 3.21 3.25 -25.07
CA GLN A 114 2.08 3.55 -25.96
C GLN A 114 1.23 4.73 -25.50
N GLY A 115 1.52 5.28 -24.31
CA GLY A 115 0.74 6.37 -23.74
C GLY A 115 -0.65 5.97 -23.24
N GLU A 116 -0.87 4.67 -23.00
CA GLU A 116 -2.12 4.17 -22.41
C GLU A 116 -2.19 4.46 -20.90
N VAL A 117 -1.04 4.63 -20.26
CA VAL A 117 -0.89 5.06 -18.88
C VAL A 117 0.16 6.16 -18.77
N ASP A 118 -0.04 7.10 -17.86
CA ASP A 118 0.84 8.25 -17.65
C ASP A 118 1.95 7.97 -16.62
N LEU A 119 1.75 7.00 -15.74
CA LEU A 119 2.66 6.70 -14.65
C LEU A 119 2.67 5.20 -14.34
N VAL A 120 3.86 4.64 -14.16
CA VAL A 120 4.06 3.26 -13.72
C VAL A 120 4.95 3.25 -12.48
N THR A 121 4.56 2.47 -11.47
CA THR A 121 5.36 2.21 -10.26
C THR A 121 5.97 0.81 -10.29
N ASP A 122 6.95 0.57 -9.42
CA ASP A 122 7.59 -0.74 -9.22
C ASP A 122 8.20 -1.32 -10.51
N LEU A 123 8.99 -0.50 -11.20
CA LEU A 123 9.70 -0.90 -12.41
C LEU A 123 10.83 -1.89 -12.10
N PRO A 124 11.02 -2.94 -12.93
CA PRO A 124 12.20 -3.79 -12.84
C PRO A 124 13.48 -2.99 -13.01
N GLY A 125 14.40 -3.07 -12.05
CA GLY A 125 15.66 -2.30 -12.06
C GLY A 125 16.49 -2.47 -13.33
N GLN A 126 16.42 -3.65 -13.95
CA GLN A 126 17.11 -3.97 -15.21
C GLN A 126 16.60 -3.15 -16.41
N ARG A 127 15.36 -2.67 -16.38
CA ARG A 127 14.73 -1.88 -17.45
C ARG A 127 15.05 -0.37 -17.34
N ILE A 128 15.44 0.10 -16.16
CA ILE A 128 15.68 1.53 -15.88
C ILE A 128 16.67 2.18 -16.86
N PRO A 129 17.83 1.57 -17.19
CA PRO A 129 18.77 2.19 -18.13
C PRO A 129 18.19 2.41 -19.54
N ALA A 130 17.33 1.51 -20.01
CA ALA A 130 16.65 1.63 -21.28
C ALA A 130 15.59 2.73 -21.25
N LEU A 131 14.76 2.75 -20.22
CA LEU A 131 13.69 3.74 -20.04
C LEU A 131 14.22 5.18 -19.92
N LYS A 132 15.36 5.39 -19.27
CA LYS A 132 16.01 6.71 -19.18
C LYS A 132 16.45 7.28 -20.54
N ARG A 133 16.54 6.46 -21.58
CA ARG A 133 16.91 6.89 -22.94
C ARG A 133 15.69 7.24 -23.81
N LEU A 134 14.49 6.87 -23.38
CA LEU A 134 13.28 7.16 -24.14
C LEU A 134 12.92 8.64 -24.01
N PRO A 135 12.67 9.34 -25.13
CA PRO A 135 12.25 10.73 -25.10
C PRO A 135 10.87 10.85 -24.45
N GLY A 136 10.67 11.89 -23.67
CA GLY A 136 9.37 12.18 -23.02
C GLY A 136 9.10 11.41 -21.73
N LEU A 137 9.94 10.42 -21.36
CA LEU A 137 9.81 9.72 -20.08
C LEU A 137 10.75 10.30 -19.03
N GLN A 138 10.24 10.43 -17.81
CA GLN A 138 11.02 10.75 -16.62
C GLN A 138 11.06 9.54 -15.70
N VAL A 139 12.26 9.13 -15.28
CA VAL A 139 12.45 8.01 -14.36
C VAL A 139 12.98 8.52 -13.03
N HIS A 140 12.16 8.42 -12.01
CA HIS A 140 12.52 8.74 -10.64
C HIS A 140 12.95 7.47 -9.91
N THR A 141 14.09 7.52 -9.23
CA THR A 141 14.60 6.40 -8.43
C THR A 141 14.92 6.89 -7.04
N ASP A 142 14.60 6.09 -6.03
CA ASP A 142 14.93 6.37 -4.66
C ASP A 142 15.45 5.11 -3.96
N VAL A 143 16.09 5.29 -2.80
CA VAL A 143 16.63 4.19 -2.01
C VAL A 143 15.50 3.44 -1.33
N SER A 144 15.39 2.15 -1.63
CA SER A 144 14.44 1.27 -0.95
C SER A 144 14.95 0.85 0.43
N GLN A 145 14.07 0.81 1.42
CA GLN A 145 14.34 0.24 2.74
C GLN A 145 14.08 -1.29 2.78
N ARG A 146 14.00 -1.94 1.63
CA ARG A 146 13.83 -3.39 1.55
C ARG A 146 15.13 -4.09 1.87
N THR A 147 15.06 -5.07 2.76
CA THR A 147 16.16 -6.00 3.03
C THR A 147 15.82 -7.35 2.40
N LEU A 148 16.67 -7.85 1.52
CA LEU A 148 16.56 -9.19 1.00
C LEU A 148 17.31 -10.15 1.92
N LEU A 149 16.61 -11.12 2.47
CA LEU A 149 17.16 -12.11 3.37
C LEU A 149 17.03 -13.51 2.74
N ILE A 150 18.12 -14.28 2.84
CA ILE A 150 18.08 -15.71 2.56
C ILE A 150 18.10 -16.41 3.92
N GLY A 151 16.94 -16.96 4.32
CA GLY A 151 16.79 -17.72 5.55
C GLY A 151 17.14 -19.19 5.32
N MET A 152 17.96 -19.75 6.19
CA MET A 152 18.30 -21.18 6.19
C MET A 152 17.76 -21.80 7.49
N ASP A 153 16.84 -22.77 7.36
CA ASP A 153 16.34 -23.49 8.52
C ASP A 153 17.38 -24.48 9.02
N GLN A 154 17.95 -24.19 10.20
CA GLN A 154 18.93 -25.05 10.85
C GLN A 154 18.35 -25.89 12.00
N PHE A 155 17.07 -25.78 12.31
CA PHE A 155 16.43 -26.42 13.45
C PHE A 155 15.69 -27.71 13.05
N SER A 156 14.99 -27.69 11.93
CA SER A 156 14.18 -28.82 11.50
C SER A 156 15.03 -29.98 10.99
N ASP A 157 14.64 -31.22 11.29
CA ASP A 157 15.33 -32.42 10.79
C ASP A 157 15.17 -32.59 9.27
N SER A 158 14.07 -32.10 8.71
CA SER A 158 13.79 -32.06 7.28
C SER A 158 13.26 -30.70 6.89
N LEU A 159 13.52 -30.24 5.66
CA LEU A 159 12.98 -28.99 5.15
C LEU A 159 11.48 -29.10 4.86
N ARG A 160 10.69 -28.17 5.37
CA ARG A 160 9.22 -28.17 5.22
C ARG A 160 8.75 -28.16 3.75
N TYR A 161 9.53 -27.56 2.87
CA TYR A 161 9.24 -27.40 1.44
C TYR A 161 10.30 -28.06 0.55
N GLY A 162 11.16 -28.91 1.11
CA GLY A 162 12.13 -29.70 0.39
C GLY A 162 11.59 -31.07 -0.03
N HIS A 163 12.45 -31.88 -0.64
CA HIS A 163 12.13 -33.29 -0.93
C HIS A 163 11.93 -34.02 0.39
N THR A 164 10.75 -34.64 0.57
CA THR A 164 10.43 -35.49 1.72
C THR A 164 11.38 -36.67 1.83
N GLY A 165 11.94 -36.91 3.02
CA GLY A 165 12.85 -38.00 3.30
C GLY A 165 14.34 -37.73 3.14
N VAL A 166 14.72 -36.49 2.81
CA VAL A 166 16.13 -36.07 2.81
C VAL A 166 16.43 -35.29 4.08
N ALA A 167 17.55 -35.60 4.75
CA ALA A 167 18.03 -34.85 5.89
C ALA A 167 18.28 -33.39 5.52
N ASN A 168 18.01 -32.49 6.45
CA ASN A 168 18.19 -31.06 6.25
C ASN A 168 19.70 -30.73 6.04
N PRO A 169 20.12 -30.28 4.84
CA PRO A 169 21.52 -29.99 4.56
C PRO A 169 22.06 -28.79 5.33
N PHE A 170 21.20 -27.89 5.81
CA PHE A 170 21.60 -26.69 6.57
C PHE A 170 21.96 -26.99 8.02
N ARG A 171 21.73 -28.22 8.50
CA ARG A 171 22.22 -28.69 9.81
C ARG A 171 23.65 -29.23 9.78
N ASP A 172 24.20 -29.47 8.60
CA ASP A 172 25.59 -29.89 8.46
C ASP A 172 26.52 -28.68 8.65
N GLN A 173 27.38 -28.75 9.63
CA GLN A 173 28.34 -27.68 9.99
C GLN A 173 29.66 -27.76 9.21
N ARG A 174 29.79 -28.64 8.25
CA ARG A 174 31.01 -28.81 7.44
C ARG A 174 31.02 -27.90 6.23
#